data_1f7e2b801d72fdc0ca5da8947a7701d1
#
_entry.id   1f7e2b801d72fdc0ca5da8947a7701d1
#
_cell.length_a   1.000
_cell.length_b   1.000
_cell.length_c   1.000
_cell.angle_alpha   90.00
_cell.angle_beta   90.00
_cell.angle_gamma   90.00
#
_symmetry.space_group_name_H-M   'P 1'
#
loop_
_entity.id
_entity.type
_entity.pdbx_description
1 polymer ?
#
loop_
_entity_poly.entity_id
_entity_poly.type
_entity_poly.pdbx_seq_one_letter_code
_entity_poly.pdbx_strand_id
1 'polypeptide(L)'
;MIESPVGELLVSANAAGAFTGLHFLDGPHTPARDSSWVRNERALAPLRRQLEEYFAGERREFDLELALDGSPFQLEVWRELRAIPYGETASYGEIAAAVGQPGAARAVGGANNRNPIAIVVPCHRVIGASGSLTGYGGGLPRKQQLLALEAGVSALV
;
A
#
# COMPACT_ATOMS: atom_id res chain seq x y z
N MET A 1 -13.80 8.20 -4.60
CA MET A 1 -12.80 8.57 -3.59
C MET A 1 -13.28 8.15 -2.22
N ILE A 2 -12.33 7.86 -1.34
CA ILE A 2 -12.63 7.43 0.03
C ILE A 2 -11.90 8.35 0.99
N GLU A 3 -12.60 8.89 1.98
CA GLU A 3 -11.95 9.63 3.06
C GLU A 3 -11.40 8.65 4.10
N SER A 4 -10.25 8.98 4.69
CA SER A 4 -9.60 8.16 5.70
C SER A 4 -8.86 9.03 6.70
N PRO A 5 -8.43 8.45 7.86
CA PRO A 5 -7.61 9.17 8.83
C PRO A 5 -6.27 9.66 8.27
N VAL A 6 -5.79 9.07 7.17
CA VAL A 6 -4.53 9.47 6.52
C VAL A 6 -4.78 10.33 5.27
N GLY A 7 -5.99 10.82 5.05
CA GLY A 7 -6.36 11.68 3.93
C GLY A 7 -7.26 10.99 2.92
N GLU A 8 -7.58 11.72 1.86
CA GLU A 8 -8.42 11.19 0.78
C GLU A 8 -7.67 10.19 -0.09
N LEU A 9 -8.36 9.13 -0.47
CA LEU A 9 -7.82 8.04 -1.27
C LEU A 9 -8.56 7.95 -2.60
N LEU A 10 -7.80 7.83 -3.69
CA LEU A 10 -8.32 7.55 -5.02
C LEU A 10 -8.25 6.04 -5.25
N VAL A 11 -9.40 5.44 -5.52
CA VAL A 11 -9.53 4.00 -5.71
C VAL A 11 -10.00 3.71 -7.12
N SER A 12 -9.41 2.71 -7.75
CA SER A 12 -9.83 2.24 -9.07
C SER A 12 -9.97 0.71 -9.09
N ALA A 13 -10.86 0.23 -9.96
CA ALA A 13 -11.09 -1.19 -10.18
C ALA A 13 -11.32 -1.43 -11.67
N ASN A 14 -11.06 -2.65 -12.13
CA ASN A 14 -11.34 -3.03 -13.51
C ASN A 14 -12.79 -3.49 -13.69
N ALA A 15 -13.17 -3.83 -14.91
CA ALA A 15 -14.54 -4.25 -15.24
C ALA A 15 -14.95 -5.55 -14.53
N ALA A 16 -13.99 -6.39 -14.15
CA ALA A 16 -14.23 -7.63 -13.41
C ALA A 16 -14.37 -7.40 -11.89
N GLY A 17 -14.19 -6.17 -11.41
CA GLY A 17 -14.30 -5.85 -9.99
C GLY A 17 -13.01 -6.02 -9.20
N ALA A 18 -11.90 -6.40 -9.84
CA ALA A 18 -10.61 -6.46 -9.18
C ALA A 18 -10.03 -5.05 -9.02
N PHE A 19 -9.41 -4.78 -7.88
CA PHE A 19 -8.86 -3.46 -7.58
C PHE A 19 -7.52 -3.27 -8.28
N THR A 20 -7.37 -2.13 -8.95
CA THR A 20 -6.19 -1.78 -9.75
C THR A 20 -5.39 -0.63 -9.15
N GLY A 21 -5.98 0.15 -8.26
CA GLY A 21 -5.31 1.29 -7.67
C GLY A 21 -5.92 1.74 -6.35
N LEU A 22 -5.03 2.16 -5.46
CA LEU A 22 -5.37 2.88 -4.24
C LEU A 22 -4.21 3.85 -3.99
N HIS A 23 -4.46 5.14 -4.19
CA HIS A 23 -3.45 6.17 -4.08
C HIS A 23 -3.88 7.27 -3.14
N PHE A 24 -2.92 7.87 -2.44
CA PHE A 24 -3.18 9.12 -1.72
C PHE A 24 -3.40 10.22 -2.77
N LEU A 25 -4.46 10.98 -2.61
CA LEU A 25 -4.89 11.92 -3.64
C LEU A 25 -3.82 12.97 -3.97
N ASP A 26 -3.01 13.35 -3.00
CA ASP A 26 -1.92 14.31 -3.14
C ASP A 26 -0.54 13.67 -3.31
N GLY A 27 -0.50 12.36 -3.57
CA GLY A 27 0.76 11.63 -3.71
C GLY A 27 1.45 11.89 -5.04
N PRO A 28 2.79 11.74 -5.11
CA PRO A 28 3.56 12.03 -6.33
C PRO A 28 3.29 11.07 -7.48
N HIS A 29 2.79 9.88 -7.20
CA HIS A 29 2.50 8.87 -8.23
C HIS A 29 0.99 8.66 -8.42
N THR A 30 0.16 9.57 -7.91
CA THR A 30 -1.27 9.49 -8.10
C THR A 30 -1.61 9.72 -9.56
N PRO A 31 -2.26 8.77 -10.24
CA PRO A 31 -2.61 8.96 -11.65
C PRO A 31 -3.68 10.03 -11.81
N ALA A 32 -3.67 10.68 -12.97
CA ALA A 32 -4.77 11.56 -13.34
C ALA A 32 -6.03 10.72 -13.53
N ARG A 33 -7.19 11.31 -13.22
CA ARG A 33 -8.46 10.64 -13.49
C ARG A 33 -8.65 10.49 -14.99
N ASP A 34 -8.97 9.28 -15.41
CA ASP A 34 -9.30 8.99 -16.78
C ASP A 34 -10.77 9.37 -17.02
N SER A 35 -11.04 10.10 -18.08
CA SER A 35 -12.41 10.50 -18.44
C SER A 35 -13.33 9.32 -18.75
N SER A 36 -12.76 8.14 -19.05
CA SER A 36 -13.52 6.91 -19.26
C SER A 36 -13.97 6.26 -17.94
N TRP A 37 -13.44 6.69 -16.79
CA TRP A 37 -13.80 6.12 -15.50
C TRP A 37 -15.22 6.49 -15.12
N VAL A 38 -15.97 5.48 -14.71
CA VAL A 38 -17.33 5.62 -14.21
C VAL A 38 -17.33 5.39 -12.70
N ARG A 39 -17.97 6.28 -11.97
CA ARG A 39 -18.12 6.11 -10.52
C ARG A 39 -19.00 4.88 -10.25
N ASN A 40 -18.48 3.93 -9.46
CA ASN A 40 -19.19 2.71 -9.13
C ASN A 40 -19.01 2.37 -7.65
N GLU A 41 -19.89 2.88 -6.83
CA GLU A 41 -19.85 2.67 -5.37
C GLU A 41 -20.02 1.20 -5.00
N ARG A 42 -20.80 0.44 -5.78
CA ARG A 42 -20.98 -0.99 -5.52
C ARG A 42 -19.67 -1.76 -5.68
N ALA A 43 -18.91 -1.47 -6.73
CA ALA A 43 -17.62 -2.12 -6.96
C ALA A 43 -16.60 -1.77 -5.87
N LEU A 44 -16.68 -0.57 -5.30
CA LEU A 44 -15.76 -0.10 -4.27
C LEU A 44 -16.15 -0.52 -2.86
N ALA A 45 -17.37 -0.99 -2.65
CA ALA A 45 -17.90 -1.27 -1.32
C ALA A 45 -17.04 -2.27 -0.50
N PRO A 46 -16.52 -3.37 -1.06
CA PRO A 46 -15.68 -4.29 -0.30
C PRO A 46 -14.40 -3.63 0.23
N LEU A 47 -13.74 -2.83 -0.60
CA LEU A 47 -12.53 -2.12 -0.19
C LEU A 47 -12.83 -1.05 0.85
N ARG A 48 -13.89 -0.26 0.64
CA ARG A 48 -14.32 0.76 1.61
C ARG A 48 -14.56 0.14 2.97
N ARG A 49 -15.32 -0.95 3.04
CA ARG A 49 -15.63 -1.63 4.28
C ARG A 49 -14.36 -2.13 4.98
N GLN A 50 -13.46 -2.76 4.22
CA GLN A 50 -12.24 -3.32 4.79
C GLN A 50 -11.28 -2.23 5.24
N LEU A 51 -11.20 -1.09 4.55
CA LEU A 51 -10.42 0.06 5.00
C LEU A 51 -10.99 0.64 6.29
N GLU A 52 -12.30 0.77 6.40
CA GLU A 52 -12.93 1.24 7.62
C GLU A 52 -12.60 0.32 8.81
N GLU A 53 -12.69 -1.00 8.61
CA GLU A 53 -12.32 -1.99 9.62
C GLU A 53 -10.84 -1.91 9.97
N TYR A 54 -9.98 -1.72 8.98
CA TYR A 54 -8.54 -1.57 9.20
C TYR A 54 -8.22 -0.35 10.06
N PHE A 55 -8.77 0.79 9.73
CA PHE A 55 -8.54 2.02 10.50
C PHE A 55 -9.19 2.00 11.87
N ALA A 56 -10.21 1.20 12.06
CA ALA A 56 -10.81 0.97 13.37
C ALA A 56 -10.04 -0.03 14.25
N GLY A 57 -8.97 -0.63 13.72
CA GLY A 57 -8.20 -1.64 14.42
C GLY A 57 -8.86 -3.02 14.45
N GLU A 58 -9.90 -3.23 13.63
CA GLU A 58 -10.68 -4.47 13.62
C GLU A 58 -10.24 -5.45 12.54
N ARG A 59 -9.42 -5.02 11.60
CA ARG A 59 -8.95 -5.86 10.48
C ARG A 59 -7.45 -5.75 10.32
N ARG A 60 -6.80 -6.90 10.19
CA ARG A 60 -5.34 -7.00 9.99
C ARG A 60 -4.96 -7.42 8.57
N GLU A 61 -5.81 -8.16 7.89
CA GLU A 61 -5.58 -8.66 6.54
C GLU A 61 -6.69 -8.22 5.60
N PHE A 62 -6.33 -7.89 4.38
CA PHE A 62 -7.30 -7.55 3.34
C PHE A 62 -7.62 -8.79 2.52
N ASP A 63 -8.92 -9.05 2.33
CA ASP A 63 -9.43 -10.13 1.49
C ASP A 63 -10.08 -9.49 0.26
N LEU A 64 -9.25 -9.16 -0.73
CA LEU A 64 -9.66 -8.45 -1.93
C LEU A 64 -8.97 -9.04 -3.14
N GLU A 65 -9.69 -9.05 -4.26
CA GLU A 65 -9.09 -9.43 -5.53
C GLU A 65 -8.36 -8.21 -6.11
N LEU A 66 -7.06 -8.39 -6.39
CA LEU A 66 -6.20 -7.34 -6.91
C LEU A 66 -5.76 -7.68 -8.33
N ALA A 67 -5.73 -6.67 -9.19
CA ALA A 67 -5.17 -6.77 -10.53
C ALA A 67 -3.94 -5.86 -10.59
N LEU A 68 -2.78 -6.42 -10.24
CA LEU A 68 -1.53 -5.69 -10.23
C LEU A 68 -0.86 -5.76 -11.60
N ASP A 69 -0.44 -4.61 -12.10
CA ASP A 69 0.26 -4.49 -13.37
C ASP A 69 1.64 -3.86 -13.13
N GLY A 70 2.67 -4.55 -13.57
CA GLY A 70 4.04 -4.10 -13.39
C GLY A 70 5.03 -5.05 -14.02
N SER A 71 6.32 -4.72 -13.94
CA SER A 71 7.39 -5.60 -14.40
C SER A 71 7.44 -6.88 -13.55
N PRO A 72 8.08 -7.96 -14.05
CA PRO A 72 8.25 -9.17 -13.23
C PRO A 72 8.90 -8.89 -11.89
N PHE A 73 9.91 -8.02 -11.84
CA PHE A 73 10.57 -7.64 -10.59
C PHE A 73 9.62 -6.92 -9.64
N GLN A 74 8.85 -5.94 -10.14
CA GLN A 74 7.87 -5.22 -9.34
C GLN A 74 6.82 -6.16 -8.76
N LEU A 75 6.29 -7.08 -9.57
CA LEU A 75 5.30 -8.05 -9.12
C LEU A 75 5.86 -8.96 -8.00
N GLU A 76 7.12 -9.37 -8.10
CA GLU A 76 7.76 -10.16 -7.06
C GLU A 76 7.95 -9.36 -5.78
N VAL A 77 8.39 -8.11 -5.87
CA VAL A 77 8.53 -7.23 -4.73
C VAL A 77 7.18 -7.04 -4.04
N TRP A 78 6.15 -6.71 -4.79
CA TRP A 78 4.81 -6.49 -4.21
C TRP A 78 4.25 -7.74 -3.56
N ARG A 79 4.55 -8.92 -4.10
CA ARG A 79 4.19 -10.19 -3.47
C ARG A 79 4.86 -10.35 -2.10
N GLU A 80 6.15 -10.05 -2.02
CA GLU A 80 6.88 -10.11 -0.76
C GLU A 80 6.37 -9.08 0.25
N LEU A 81 5.99 -7.89 -0.21
CA LEU A 81 5.37 -6.90 0.67
C LEU A 81 4.09 -7.44 1.31
N ARG A 82 3.27 -8.13 0.54
CA ARG A 82 2.02 -8.72 1.05
C ARG A 82 2.27 -9.83 2.08
N ALA A 83 3.45 -10.40 2.06
CA ALA A 83 3.83 -11.43 3.04
C ALA A 83 4.32 -10.84 4.36
N ILE A 84 4.57 -9.53 4.45
CA ILE A 84 4.94 -8.88 5.72
C ILE A 84 3.71 -8.84 6.63
N PRO A 85 3.74 -9.50 7.78
CA PRO A 85 2.57 -9.54 8.66
C PRO A 85 2.21 -8.16 9.22
N TYR A 86 0.96 -8.00 9.56
CA TYR A 86 0.45 -6.82 10.26
C TYR A 86 1.24 -6.61 11.56
N GLY A 87 1.66 -5.37 11.79
CA GLY A 87 2.43 -5.03 12.98
C GLY A 87 3.92 -5.32 12.89
N GLU A 88 4.38 -5.88 11.77
CA GLU A 88 5.79 -6.17 11.54
C GLU A 88 6.36 -5.29 10.43
N THR A 89 7.68 -5.24 10.36
CA THR A 89 8.41 -4.47 9.33
C THR A 89 9.49 -5.35 8.72
N ALA A 90 9.93 -4.97 7.52
CA ALA A 90 11.07 -5.59 6.86
C ALA A 90 11.97 -4.49 6.29
N SER A 91 13.25 -4.78 6.14
CA SER A 91 14.17 -3.85 5.48
C SER A 91 14.15 -4.02 3.97
N TYR A 92 14.61 -3.01 3.25
CA TYR A 92 14.77 -3.11 1.79
C TYR A 92 15.69 -4.27 1.41
N GLY A 93 16.77 -4.49 2.19
CA GLY A 93 17.69 -5.59 1.97
C GLY A 93 17.05 -6.96 2.18
N GLU A 94 16.19 -7.10 3.17
CA GLU A 94 15.46 -8.33 3.43
C GLU A 94 14.51 -8.67 2.28
N ILE A 95 13.81 -7.67 1.75
CA ILE A 95 12.94 -7.87 0.57
C ILE A 95 13.79 -8.23 -0.66
N ALA A 96 14.93 -7.56 -0.86
CA ALA A 96 15.84 -7.88 -1.96
C ALA A 96 16.32 -9.33 -1.89
N ALA A 97 16.69 -9.81 -0.72
CA ALA A 97 17.08 -11.19 -0.52
C ALA A 97 15.92 -12.16 -0.80
N ALA A 98 14.71 -11.82 -0.37
CA ALA A 98 13.53 -12.65 -0.58
C ALA A 98 13.17 -12.82 -2.06
N VAL A 99 13.43 -11.81 -2.89
CA VAL A 99 13.21 -11.91 -4.34
C VAL A 99 14.42 -12.49 -5.08
N GLY A 100 15.42 -12.99 -4.35
CA GLY A 100 16.60 -13.63 -4.95
C GLY A 100 17.63 -12.66 -5.50
N GLN A 101 17.61 -11.39 -5.12
CA GLN A 101 18.53 -10.36 -5.58
C GLN A 101 19.06 -9.52 -4.40
N PRO A 102 19.90 -10.12 -3.54
CA PRO A 102 20.30 -9.48 -2.26
C PRO A 102 21.01 -8.14 -2.41
N GLY A 103 21.56 -7.83 -3.59
CA GLY A 103 22.19 -6.53 -3.85
C GLY A 103 21.23 -5.46 -4.38
N ALA A 104 19.94 -5.76 -4.51
CA ALA A 104 18.97 -4.91 -5.21
C ALA A 104 18.12 -4.03 -4.28
N ALA A 105 18.62 -3.67 -3.09
CA ALA A 105 17.83 -2.88 -2.14
C ALA A 105 17.31 -1.55 -2.72
N ARG A 106 18.11 -0.88 -3.56
CA ARG A 106 17.71 0.37 -4.21
C ARG A 106 16.57 0.14 -5.21
N ALA A 107 16.66 -0.95 -6.00
CA ALA A 107 15.60 -1.31 -6.95
C ALA A 107 14.31 -1.69 -6.21
N VAL A 108 14.43 -2.36 -5.06
CA VAL A 108 13.29 -2.65 -4.19
C VAL A 108 12.65 -1.35 -3.73
N GLY A 109 13.44 -0.36 -3.34
CA GLY A 109 12.94 0.96 -2.97
C GLY A 109 12.13 1.61 -4.08
N GLY A 110 12.62 1.54 -5.33
CA GLY A 110 11.89 2.03 -6.50
C GLY A 110 10.56 1.31 -6.70
N ALA A 111 10.55 -0.01 -6.64
CA ALA A 111 9.34 -0.81 -6.77
C ALA A 111 8.36 -0.52 -5.63
N ASN A 112 8.87 -0.35 -4.41
CA ASN A 112 8.07 -0.02 -3.24
C ASN A 112 7.33 1.30 -3.43
N ASN A 113 8.01 2.32 -3.97
CA ASN A 113 7.42 3.64 -4.21
C ASN A 113 6.42 3.64 -5.37
N ARG A 114 6.45 2.64 -6.23
CA ARG A 114 5.53 2.50 -7.36
C ARG A 114 4.39 1.54 -7.10
N ASN A 115 4.22 1.10 -5.87
CA ASN A 115 3.10 0.26 -5.47
C ASN A 115 1.78 0.91 -5.89
N PRO A 116 0.97 0.25 -6.72
CA PRO A 116 -0.28 0.84 -7.21
C PRO A 116 -1.43 0.78 -6.20
N ILE A 117 -1.33 -0.04 -5.15
CA ILE A 117 -2.40 -0.23 -4.17
C ILE A 117 -1.84 -0.08 -2.76
N ALA A 118 -1.64 1.17 -2.35
CA ALA A 118 -1.13 1.49 -1.03
C ALA A 118 -2.00 0.88 0.07
N ILE A 119 -1.45 0.63 1.23
CA ILE A 119 -2.10 0.05 2.41
C ILE A 119 -2.41 -1.43 2.23
N VAL A 120 -3.14 -1.82 1.20
CA VAL A 120 -3.50 -3.22 0.90
C VAL A 120 -2.24 -4.01 0.56
N VAL A 121 -1.40 -3.47 -0.32
CA VAL A 121 -0.02 -3.94 -0.51
C VAL A 121 0.84 -3.09 0.41
N PRO A 122 1.33 -3.63 1.53
CA PRO A 122 1.80 -2.80 2.65
C PRO A 122 3.21 -2.26 2.47
N CYS A 123 3.41 -1.39 1.49
CA CYS A 123 4.70 -0.75 1.26
C CYS A 123 5.16 0.12 2.45
N HIS A 124 4.25 0.53 3.32
CA HIS A 124 4.60 1.25 4.54
C HIS A 124 5.35 0.40 5.56
N ARG A 125 5.33 -0.94 5.43
CA ARG A 125 6.03 -1.87 6.34
C ARG A 125 7.51 -2.07 5.98
N VAL A 126 8.00 -1.44 4.91
CA VAL A 126 9.41 -1.51 4.53
C VAL A 126 10.14 -0.30 5.09
N ILE A 127 11.22 -0.54 5.82
CA ILE A 127 12.01 0.48 6.50
C ILE A 127 13.49 0.32 6.17
N GLY A 128 14.32 1.31 6.52
CA GLY A 128 15.76 1.22 6.37
C GLY A 128 16.37 0.16 7.27
N ALA A 129 17.54 -0.35 6.91
CA ALA A 129 18.23 -1.40 7.66
C ALA A 129 18.54 -1.00 9.11
N SER A 130 18.69 0.29 9.38
CA SER A 130 18.91 0.83 10.73
C SER A 130 17.59 1.06 11.51
N GLY A 131 16.46 0.68 10.95
CA GLY A 131 15.14 0.98 11.52
C GLY A 131 14.62 2.37 11.18
N SER A 132 15.35 3.15 10.39
CA SER A 132 14.95 4.50 10.02
C SER A 132 13.78 4.46 9.01
N LEU A 133 12.88 5.43 9.14
CA LEU A 133 11.82 5.61 8.16
C LEU A 133 12.38 6.37 6.95
N THR A 134 12.46 5.71 5.82
CA THR A 134 12.97 6.27 4.57
C THR A 134 11.89 6.16 3.51
N GLY A 135 11.84 7.12 2.64
CA GLY A 135 11.00 7.18 1.44
C GLY A 135 9.63 6.52 1.53
N TYR A 136 8.59 7.27 1.29
CA TYR A 136 7.24 6.72 1.14
C TYR A 136 6.45 7.62 0.19
N GLY A 137 5.81 7.01 -0.82
CA GLY A 137 5.04 7.76 -1.81
C GLY A 137 3.93 8.62 -1.23
N GLY A 138 3.35 8.20 -0.11
CA GLY A 138 2.34 8.97 0.62
C GLY A 138 2.90 9.97 1.62
N GLY A 139 4.24 10.06 1.75
CA GLY A 139 4.91 10.92 2.72
C GLY A 139 5.20 10.22 4.05
N LEU A 140 6.30 10.61 4.69
CA LEU A 140 6.73 10.00 5.95
C LEU A 140 5.71 10.13 7.08
N PRO A 141 4.97 11.24 7.24
CA PRO A 141 3.94 11.32 8.27
C PRO A 141 2.87 10.23 8.14
N ARG A 142 2.42 9.93 6.91
CA ARG A 142 1.46 8.85 6.68
C ARG A 142 2.06 7.49 6.99
N LYS A 143 3.31 7.26 6.63
CA LYS A 143 4.03 6.03 6.96
C LYS A 143 4.06 5.82 8.48
N GLN A 144 4.41 6.85 9.23
CA GLN A 144 4.42 6.82 10.69
C GLN A 144 3.04 6.50 11.26
N GLN A 145 1.98 7.13 10.73
CA GLN A 145 0.62 6.91 11.18
C GLN A 145 0.18 5.45 10.96
N LEU A 146 0.47 4.88 9.79
CA LEU A 146 0.11 3.51 9.48
C LEU A 146 0.87 2.52 10.37
N LEU A 147 2.16 2.72 10.55
CA LEU A 147 2.97 1.86 11.42
C LEU A 147 2.51 1.95 12.88
N ALA A 148 2.18 3.15 13.36
CA ALA A 148 1.69 3.36 14.71
C ALA A 148 0.33 2.68 14.93
N LEU A 149 -0.57 2.78 13.95
CA LEU A 149 -1.85 2.08 13.99
C LEU A 149 -1.64 0.58 14.15
N GLU A 150 -0.76 0.00 13.33
CA GLU A 150 -0.49 -1.43 13.35
C GLU A 150 0.24 -1.89 14.62
N ALA A 151 0.97 -1.00 15.25
CA ALA A 151 1.61 -1.27 16.54
C ALA A 151 0.65 -1.13 17.74
N GLY A 152 -0.59 -0.73 17.50
CA GLY A 152 -1.57 -0.53 18.57
C GLY A 152 -1.42 0.80 19.30
N VAL A 153 -0.73 1.77 18.69
CA VAL A 153 -0.53 3.10 19.27
C VAL A 153 -1.63 4.03 18.78
N SER A 154 -2.23 4.83 19.68
CA SER A 154 -3.31 5.77 19.34
C SER A 154 -2.80 7.03 18.65
N ALA A 155 -1.97 6.89 17.63
CA ALA A 155 -1.34 8.01 16.94
C ALA A 155 -2.25 8.67 15.90
N LEU A 156 -3.37 8.04 15.59
CA LEU A 156 -4.35 8.57 14.62
C LEU A 156 -5.49 9.36 15.29
N VAL A 157 -5.42 9.49 16.58
CA VAL A 157 -6.44 10.21 17.35
C VAL A 157 -6.18 11.70 17.30
#